data_eceff83a1cc3751642cb3514895ea791
#
_entry.id   eceff83a1cc3751642cb3514895ea791
#
_cell.length_a   1.000
_cell.length_b   1.000
_cell.length_c   1.000
_cell.angle_alpha   90.00
_cell.angle_beta   90.00
_cell.angle_gamma   90.00
#
_symmetry.space_group_name_H-M   'P 1'
#
loop_
_entity.id
_entity.type
_entity.pdbx_description
1 polymer ?
#
loop_
_entity_poly.entity_id
_entity_poly.type
_entity_poly.pdbx_seq_one_letter_code
_entity_poly.pdbx_strand_id
1 'polypeptide(L)'
;HQKRGPKKWSFDEFMDELKKGLSAEDFQEFKTFLDELQKTQGADIKAGRGKIPTITIGFGEKSNNDYPIGIYANGKAWISYKNVNTQPPKPILNEEKAEKIRALLGGKSRQWHEIKASSIKELLDKIKAVTKLILEEE
;
A
#
# COMPACT_ATOMS: atom_id res chain seq x y z
N HIS A 1 -33.81 -9.06 -9.34
CA HIS A 1 -32.77 -8.47 -8.52
C HIS A 1 -31.37 -8.70 -9.09
N GLN A 2 -30.66 -7.65 -9.33
CA GLN A 2 -29.33 -7.77 -9.90
C GLN A 2 -28.29 -8.13 -8.84
N LYS A 3 -27.47 -9.09 -9.18
CA LYS A 3 -26.33 -9.45 -8.37
C LYS A 3 -25.22 -8.42 -8.57
N ARG A 4 -24.77 -7.82 -7.51
CA ARG A 4 -23.70 -6.83 -7.57
C ARG A 4 -22.36 -7.45 -7.25
N GLY A 5 -21.31 -7.01 -7.94
CA GLY A 5 -19.96 -7.34 -7.57
C GLY A 5 -19.52 -6.59 -6.31
N PRO A 6 -18.27 -6.77 -5.85
CA PRO A 6 -17.76 -6.05 -4.69
C PRO A 6 -17.91 -4.53 -4.88
N LYS A 7 -18.25 -3.85 -3.80
CA LYS A 7 -18.40 -2.40 -3.83
C LYS A 7 -17.07 -1.75 -4.18
N LYS A 8 -17.12 -0.76 -5.07
CA LYS A 8 -15.96 0.10 -5.33
C LYS A 8 -15.99 1.25 -4.33
N TRP A 9 -14.91 1.39 -3.57
CA TRP A 9 -14.76 2.45 -2.59
C TRP A 9 -14.15 3.69 -3.23
N SER A 10 -14.42 4.87 -2.63
CA SER A 10 -13.72 6.09 -2.97
C SER A 10 -12.60 6.32 -1.95
N PHE A 11 -11.68 7.21 -2.29
CA PHE A 11 -10.61 7.61 -1.37
C PHE A 11 -11.19 8.23 -0.09
N ASP A 12 -12.22 9.06 -0.24
CA ASP A 12 -12.88 9.70 0.91
C ASP A 12 -13.53 8.68 1.84
N GLU A 13 -14.18 7.66 1.27
CA GLU A 13 -14.77 6.58 2.06
C GLU A 13 -13.68 5.79 2.82
N PHE A 14 -12.55 5.55 2.17
CA PHE A 14 -11.42 4.91 2.84
C PHE A 14 -10.94 5.77 4.03
N MET A 15 -10.76 7.06 3.82
CA MET A 15 -10.30 7.96 4.88
C MET A 15 -11.29 8.05 6.02
N ASP A 16 -12.59 8.07 5.73
CA ASP A 16 -13.64 8.09 6.76
C ASP A 16 -13.59 6.84 7.64
N GLU A 17 -13.44 5.67 7.03
CA GLU A 17 -13.33 4.42 7.79
C GLU A 17 -12.04 4.34 8.59
N LEU A 18 -10.93 4.76 7.99
CA LEU A 18 -9.63 4.77 8.67
C LEU A 18 -9.67 5.66 9.92
N LYS A 19 -10.31 6.81 9.81
CA LYS A 19 -10.44 7.77 10.90
C LYS A 19 -11.13 7.18 12.13
N LYS A 20 -12.09 6.29 11.94
CA LYS A 20 -12.82 5.66 13.05
C LYS A 20 -11.92 4.86 13.99
N GLY A 21 -10.83 4.30 13.47
CA GLY A 21 -9.92 3.46 14.25
C GLY A 21 -8.68 4.18 14.76
N LEU A 22 -8.56 5.49 14.55
CA LEU A 22 -7.36 6.24 14.88
C LEU A 22 -7.64 7.43 15.79
N SER A 23 -6.62 7.83 16.56
CA SER A 23 -6.67 9.13 17.24
C SER A 23 -6.60 10.23 16.17
N ALA A 24 -7.03 11.43 16.52
CA ALA A 24 -6.96 12.57 15.60
C ALA A 24 -5.52 12.84 15.14
N GLU A 25 -4.55 12.66 16.05
CA GLU A 25 -3.15 12.86 15.76
C GLU A 25 -2.62 11.82 14.76
N ASP A 26 -2.90 10.54 15.00
CA ASP A 26 -2.45 9.45 14.11
C ASP A 26 -3.12 9.56 12.74
N PHE A 27 -4.38 9.91 12.71
CA PHE A 27 -5.11 10.13 11.45
C PHE A 27 -4.48 11.26 10.65
N GLN A 28 -4.15 12.38 11.31
CA GLN A 28 -3.53 13.52 10.64
C GLN A 28 -2.16 13.15 10.08
N GLU A 29 -1.38 12.37 10.81
CA GLU A 29 -0.07 11.90 10.35
C GLU A 29 -0.21 11.02 9.10
N PHE A 30 -1.19 10.13 9.11
CA PHE A 30 -1.45 9.25 7.97
C PHE A 30 -1.88 10.06 6.75
N LYS A 31 -2.79 11.00 6.94
CA LYS A 31 -3.28 11.88 5.87
C LYS A 31 -2.15 12.70 5.27
N THR A 32 -1.29 13.27 6.11
CA THR A 32 -0.15 14.06 5.66
C THR A 32 0.80 13.21 4.83
N PHE A 33 1.05 11.97 5.26
CA PHE A 33 1.91 11.05 4.50
C PHE A 33 1.34 10.77 3.10
N LEU A 34 0.05 10.46 3.00
CA LEU A 34 -0.58 10.19 1.71
C LEU A 34 -0.58 11.42 0.81
N ASP A 35 -0.85 12.61 1.37
CA ASP A 35 -0.81 13.85 0.60
C ASP A 35 0.59 14.13 0.06
N GLU A 36 1.62 13.92 0.85
CA GLU A 36 3.01 14.09 0.40
C GLU A 36 3.38 13.12 -0.71
N LEU A 37 2.95 11.86 -0.59
CA LEU A 37 3.22 10.87 -1.63
C LEU A 37 2.66 11.33 -2.98
N GLN A 38 1.42 11.82 -2.99
CA GLN A 38 0.78 12.25 -4.22
C GLN A 38 1.39 13.53 -4.77
N LYS A 39 1.57 14.54 -3.92
CA LYS A 39 1.97 15.89 -4.37
C LYS A 39 3.47 16.03 -4.61
N THR A 40 4.29 15.42 -3.76
CA THR A 40 5.73 15.61 -3.79
C THR A 40 6.46 14.47 -4.48
N GLN A 41 5.99 13.23 -4.28
CA GLN A 41 6.66 12.05 -4.81
C GLN A 41 6.01 11.49 -6.07
N GLY A 42 4.91 12.08 -6.52
CA GLY A 42 4.25 11.65 -7.75
C GLY A 42 3.61 10.28 -7.69
N ALA A 43 3.30 9.80 -6.50
CA ALA A 43 2.63 8.52 -6.34
C ALA A 43 1.18 8.59 -6.80
N ASP A 44 0.67 7.47 -7.30
CA ASP A 44 -0.72 7.33 -7.68
C ASP A 44 -1.42 6.46 -6.63
N ILE A 45 -2.52 6.96 -6.08
CA ILE A 45 -3.30 6.25 -5.06
C ILE A 45 -4.67 5.97 -5.62
N LYS A 46 -5.04 4.68 -5.64
CA LYS A 46 -6.35 4.23 -6.13
C LYS A 46 -7.15 3.58 -5.03
N ALA A 47 -8.44 3.92 -4.97
CA ALA A 47 -9.36 3.19 -4.11
C ALA A 47 -9.72 1.85 -4.76
N GLY A 48 -9.84 0.82 -3.95
CA GLY A 48 -10.09 -0.54 -4.44
C GLY A 48 -11.53 -1.00 -4.24
N ARG A 49 -11.74 -2.28 -4.52
CA ARG A 49 -13.05 -2.95 -4.34
C ARG A 49 -12.92 -3.99 -3.24
N GLY A 50 -14.03 -4.30 -2.57
CA GLY A 50 -14.05 -5.35 -1.56
C GLY A 50 -15.01 -5.07 -0.43
N LYS A 51 -14.94 -5.88 0.61
CA LYS A 51 -15.79 -5.74 1.80
C LYS A 51 -15.33 -4.60 2.70
N ILE A 52 -14.07 -4.26 2.65
CA ILE A 52 -13.44 -3.24 3.49
C ILE A 52 -12.83 -2.19 2.57
N PRO A 53 -13.00 -0.90 2.87
CA PRO A 53 -12.34 0.14 2.08
C PRO A 53 -10.84 -0.09 2.02
N THR A 54 -10.28 0.04 0.83
CA THR A 54 -8.88 -0.27 0.54
C THR A 54 -8.32 0.77 -0.42
N ILE A 55 -7.05 1.11 -0.26
CA ILE A 55 -6.31 1.86 -1.27
C ILE A 55 -5.07 1.10 -1.68
N THR A 56 -4.64 1.32 -2.93
CA THR A 56 -3.36 0.82 -3.42
C THR A 56 -2.51 2.00 -3.86
N ILE A 57 -1.20 1.87 -3.72
CA ILE A 57 -0.25 2.94 -4.00
C ILE A 57 0.76 2.45 -5.04
N GLY A 58 0.89 3.21 -6.13
CA GLY A 58 1.84 2.95 -7.19
C GLY A 58 2.85 4.09 -7.30
N PHE A 59 4.01 3.79 -7.86
CA PHE A 59 5.13 4.73 -7.94
C PHE A 59 5.63 4.91 -9.39
N GLY A 60 4.71 4.79 -10.35
CA GLY A 60 5.05 4.95 -11.76
C GLY A 60 6.09 3.92 -12.20
N GLU A 61 7.09 4.37 -12.92
CA GLU A 61 8.13 3.48 -13.44
C GLU A 61 8.91 2.75 -12.36
N LYS A 62 9.04 3.34 -11.17
CA LYS A 62 9.75 2.71 -10.04
C LYS A 62 9.07 1.45 -9.52
N SER A 63 7.80 1.26 -9.85
CA SER A 63 7.05 0.05 -9.57
C SER A 63 6.50 -0.60 -10.83
N ASN A 64 7.15 -0.37 -11.98
CA ASN A 64 6.76 -0.90 -13.30
C ASN A 64 5.29 -0.60 -13.65
N ASN A 65 4.82 0.58 -13.27
CA ASN A 65 3.45 1.06 -13.48
C ASN A 65 2.41 0.16 -12.79
N ASP A 66 2.81 -0.49 -11.70
CA ASP A 66 1.95 -1.33 -10.90
C ASP A 66 1.84 -0.75 -9.48
N TYR A 67 1.11 -1.41 -8.59
CA TYR A 67 0.77 -0.91 -7.26
C TYR A 67 1.26 -1.87 -6.17
N PRO A 68 2.50 -1.70 -5.69
CA PRO A 68 3.08 -2.66 -4.74
C PRO A 68 2.52 -2.61 -3.32
N ILE A 69 1.93 -1.49 -2.91
CA ILE A 69 1.43 -1.34 -1.53
C ILE A 69 -0.09 -1.27 -1.52
N GLY A 70 -0.72 -2.05 -0.65
CA GLY A 70 -2.14 -1.97 -0.41
C GLY A 70 -2.42 -1.77 1.07
N ILE A 71 -3.39 -0.92 1.39
CA ILE A 71 -3.75 -0.60 2.77
C ILE A 71 -5.27 -0.73 2.93
N TYR A 72 -5.69 -1.54 3.91
CA TYR A 72 -7.09 -1.65 4.32
C TYR A 72 -7.40 -0.60 5.39
N ALA A 73 -8.62 -0.08 5.37
CA ALA A 73 -9.05 0.89 6.37
C ALA A 73 -9.10 0.34 7.80
N ASN A 74 -9.04 -1.00 7.95
CA ASN A 74 -8.99 -1.64 9.27
C ASN A 74 -7.57 -1.73 9.87
N GLY A 75 -6.59 -1.12 9.21
CA GLY A 75 -5.22 -1.09 9.72
C GLY A 75 -4.34 -2.24 9.27
N LYS A 76 -4.77 -3.01 8.28
CA LYS A 76 -3.93 -4.04 7.68
C LYS A 76 -3.37 -3.54 6.37
N ALA A 77 -2.18 -4.02 6.01
CA ALA A 77 -1.54 -3.64 4.76
C ALA A 77 -0.73 -4.81 4.21
N TRP A 78 -0.43 -4.76 2.92
CA TRP A 78 0.41 -5.76 2.27
C TRP A 78 1.36 -5.10 1.28
N ILE A 79 2.41 -5.86 0.93
CA ILE A 79 3.36 -5.50 -0.10
C ILE A 79 3.37 -6.60 -1.16
N SER A 80 3.37 -6.21 -2.43
CA SER A 80 3.45 -7.13 -3.57
C SER A 80 4.72 -6.86 -4.35
N TYR A 81 5.49 -7.91 -4.64
CA TYR A 81 6.74 -7.82 -5.40
C TYR A 81 6.57 -8.24 -6.86
N LYS A 82 5.51 -9.01 -7.16
CA LYS A 82 5.22 -9.49 -8.51
C LYS A 82 3.73 -9.44 -8.78
N ASN A 83 3.39 -9.13 -10.03
CA ASN A 83 2.01 -9.20 -10.48
C ASN A 83 1.72 -10.65 -10.88
N VAL A 84 0.98 -11.36 -10.02
CA VAL A 84 0.68 -12.79 -10.21
C VAL A 84 -0.42 -13.03 -11.24
N ASN A 85 -1.09 -11.97 -11.71
CA ASN A 85 -2.12 -12.11 -12.74
C ASN A 85 -1.53 -12.23 -14.15
N THR A 86 -0.24 -12.06 -14.31
CA THR A 86 0.46 -12.28 -15.59
C THR A 86 1.13 -13.65 -15.60
N GLN A 87 1.39 -14.19 -16.80
CA GLN A 87 2.05 -15.48 -16.96
C GLN A 87 3.25 -15.31 -17.89
N PRO A 88 4.49 -15.41 -17.40
CA PRO A 88 4.85 -15.60 -15.98
C PRO A 88 4.59 -14.35 -15.13
N PRO A 89 4.58 -14.47 -13.79
CA PRO A 89 4.39 -13.31 -12.92
C PRO A 89 5.41 -12.21 -13.21
N LYS A 90 4.89 -10.99 -13.44
CA LYS A 90 5.73 -9.86 -13.82
C LYS A 90 6.25 -9.14 -12.58
N PRO A 91 7.56 -8.83 -12.50
CA PRO A 91 8.10 -8.06 -11.38
C PRO A 91 7.46 -6.68 -11.26
N ILE A 92 7.06 -6.31 -10.04
CA ILE A 92 6.61 -4.96 -9.72
C ILE A 92 7.80 -4.11 -9.28
N LEU A 93 8.71 -4.70 -8.51
CA LEU A 93 9.93 -4.07 -8.05
C LEU A 93 11.13 -4.88 -8.51
N ASN A 94 12.28 -4.21 -8.71
CA ASN A 94 13.49 -4.96 -9.03
C ASN A 94 13.90 -5.81 -7.82
N GLU A 95 14.67 -6.87 -8.06
CA GLU A 95 15.00 -7.85 -7.03
C GLU A 95 15.82 -7.25 -5.89
N GLU A 96 16.69 -6.32 -6.18
CA GLU A 96 17.49 -5.65 -5.15
C GLU A 96 16.61 -4.90 -4.15
N LYS A 97 15.65 -4.12 -4.65
CA LYS A 97 14.70 -3.40 -3.80
C LYS A 97 13.80 -4.37 -3.06
N ALA A 98 13.31 -5.41 -3.75
CA ALA A 98 12.46 -6.43 -3.13
C ALA A 98 13.17 -7.11 -1.96
N GLU A 99 14.44 -7.46 -2.11
CA GLU A 99 15.22 -8.08 -1.04
C GLU A 99 15.41 -7.14 0.16
N LYS A 100 15.69 -5.86 -0.08
CA LYS A 100 15.81 -4.88 0.99
C LYS A 100 14.53 -4.73 1.78
N ILE A 101 13.40 -4.71 1.07
CA ILE A 101 12.08 -4.59 1.71
C ILE A 101 11.76 -5.85 2.53
N ARG A 102 12.01 -7.04 1.96
CA ARG A 102 11.80 -8.29 2.69
C ARG A 102 12.65 -8.34 3.96
N ALA A 103 13.90 -7.92 3.89
CA ALA A 103 14.79 -7.87 5.04
C ALA A 103 14.25 -6.90 6.11
N LEU A 104 13.78 -5.74 5.69
CA LEU A 104 13.21 -4.73 6.58
C LEU A 104 11.98 -5.26 7.31
N LEU A 105 11.10 -5.96 6.59
CA LEU A 105 9.80 -6.39 7.10
C LEU A 105 9.81 -7.81 7.69
N GLY A 106 10.90 -8.55 7.50
CA GLY A 106 10.96 -9.94 7.95
C GLY A 106 10.15 -10.92 7.11
N GLY A 107 9.73 -10.52 5.91
CA GLY A 107 8.95 -11.37 5.03
C GLY A 107 9.80 -12.36 4.26
N LYS A 108 9.20 -13.47 3.87
CA LYS A 108 9.89 -14.54 3.12
C LYS A 108 9.29 -14.79 1.74
N SER A 109 8.08 -14.33 1.49
CA SER A 109 7.43 -14.54 0.21
C SER A 109 8.13 -13.75 -0.90
N ARG A 110 8.20 -14.34 -2.09
CA ARG A 110 8.73 -13.66 -3.28
C ARG A 110 7.65 -12.99 -4.10
N GLN A 111 6.37 -13.22 -3.77
CA GLN A 111 5.24 -12.65 -4.49
C GLN A 111 4.58 -11.52 -3.72
N TRP A 112 4.05 -11.80 -2.54
CA TRP A 112 3.40 -10.79 -1.69
C TRP A 112 3.33 -11.30 -0.25
N HIS A 113 3.21 -10.39 0.70
CA HIS A 113 2.94 -10.75 2.09
C HIS A 113 2.34 -9.57 2.84
N GLU A 114 1.77 -9.85 3.99
CA GLU A 114 1.23 -8.81 4.87
C GLU A 114 2.36 -8.01 5.51
N ILE A 115 2.15 -6.71 5.67
CA ILE A 115 3.05 -5.86 6.47
C ILE A 115 2.52 -5.89 7.89
N LYS A 116 3.12 -6.74 8.72
CA LYS A 116 2.66 -6.93 10.09
C LYS A 116 3.11 -5.81 11.00
N ALA A 117 2.19 -5.34 11.85
CA ALA A 117 2.47 -4.29 12.81
C ALA A 117 1.55 -4.45 14.01
N SER A 118 2.02 -4.02 15.19
CA SER A 118 1.23 -4.11 16.42
C SER A 118 0.31 -2.93 16.63
N SER A 119 0.47 -1.87 15.84
CA SER A 119 -0.36 -0.66 15.91
C SER A 119 -0.39 0.03 14.55
N ILE A 120 -1.35 0.92 14.36
CA ILE A 120 -1.43 1.73 13.14
C ILE A 120 -0.19 2.62 12.99
N LYS A 121 0.32 3.16 14.10
CA LYS A 121 1.51 3.99 14.06
C LYS A 121 2.73 3.19 13.57
N GLU A 122 2.91 1.98 14.09
CA GLU A 122 3.99 1.10 13.64
C GLU A 122 3.80 0.74 12.16
N LEU A 123 2.56 0.47 11.75
CA LEU A 123 2.26 0.18 10.35
C LEU A 123 2.66 1.35 9.45
N LEU A 124 2.28 2.56 9.84
CA LEU A 124 2.62 3.76 9.06
C LEU A 124 4.13 3.94 8.96
N ASP A 125 4.86 3.73 10.05
CA ASP A 125 6.31 3.84 10.05
C ASP A 125 6.95 2.82 9.09
N LYS A 126 6.44 1.60 9.06
CA LYS A 126 6.91 0.57 8.13
C LYS A 126 6.61 0.93 6.69
N ILE A 127 5.40 1.44 6.41
CA ILE A 127 5.02 1.86 5.06
C ILE A 127 5.91 3.01 4.59
N LYS A 128 6.21 3.97 5.46
CA LYS A 128 7.14 5.07 5.15
C LYS A 128 8.53 4.54 4.77
N ALA A 129 9.04 3.57 5.53
CA ALA A 129 10.35 2.97 5.26
C ALA A 129 10.36 2.21 3.93
N VAL A 130 9.29 1.46 3.64
CA VAL A 130 9.14 0.75 2.36
C VAL A 130 9.09 1.74 1.20
N THR A 131 8.31 2.80 1.34
CA THR A 131 8.18 3.85 0.32
C THR A 131 9.54 4.47 0.01
N LYS A 132 10.31 4.76 1.05
CA LYS A 132 11.65 5.32 0.89
C LYS A 132 12.55 4.40 0.07
N LEU A 133 12.51 3.10 0.35
CA LEU A 133 13.29 2.12 -0.41
C LEU A 133 12.86 2.05 -1.88
N ILE A 134 11.55 2.10 -2.15
CA ILE A 134 11.04 2.08 -3.52
C ILE A 134 11.51 3.32 -4.29
N LEU A 135 11.51 4.48 -3.64
CA LEU A 135 11.85 5.74 -4.26
C LEU A 135 13.35 6.02 -4.37
N GLU A 136 14.19 5.22 -3.72
CA GLU A 136 15.65 5.38 -3.83
C GLU A 136 16.12 5.27 -5.27
N GLU A 137 17.08 6.13 -5.61
CA GLU A 137 17.75 6.05 -6.89
C GLU A 137 18.69 4.84 -6.90
N GLU A 138 18.81 4.24 -8.07
CA GLU A 138 19.72 3.09 -8.27
C GLU A 138 21.13 3.54 -8.59
#